data_b51be22a6ffb5ff29e8fbcf065193580
#
_entry.id   b51be22a6ffb5ff29e8fbcf065193580
#
_cell.length_a   1.000
_cell.length_b   1.000
_cell.length_c   1.000
_cell.angle_alpha   90.00
_cell.angle_beta   90.00
_cell.angle_gamma   90.00
#
_symmetry.space_group_name_H-M   'P 1'
#
loop_
_entity.id
_entity.type
_entity.pdbx_description
1 polymer ?
#
loop_
_entity_poly.entity_id
_entity_poly.type
_entity_poly.pdbx_seq_one_letter_code
_entity_poly.pdbx_strand_id
1 'polypeptide(L)'
;WQREHSDLCRLVHGDAASFLANYPFRGDELVYADPPYLAEVRRRPKVYRHDYSRADHERLLAVFRSLPCRVMLSGYDSAMYRSLLSDWRCVSFAAKTHVDVRQEWVWLNFDPPAILHDASHLGATFRERQTIKRRHARMVDRFSRMDPVERNQVLSMLNDQYGNRTGGP
;
A
#
# COMPACT_ATOMS: atom_id res chain seq x y z
N TRP A 1 -11.62 -0.10 -20.99
CA TRP A 1 -11.47 -0.49 -19.56
C TRP A 1 -12.54 0.16 -18.67
N GLN A 2 -12.93 1.40 -18.95
CA GLN A 2 -13.94 2.14 -18.13
C GLN A 2 -15.39 1.64 -18.32
N ARG A 3 -15.75 0.98 -19.42
CA ARG A 3 -17.14 0.56 -19.69
C ARG A 3 -17.56 -0.78 -19.07
N GLU A 4 -16.60 -1.67 -18.81
CA GLU A 4 -16.90 -3.02 -18.28
C GLU A 4 -16.94 -3.10 -16.74
N HIS A 5 -16.57 -2.01 -16.02
CA HIS A 5 -16.49 -1.98 -14.56
C HIS A 5 -17.32 -0.87 -13.91
N SER A 6 -18.29 -0.29 -14.65
CA SER A 6 -19.12 0.82 -14.14
C SER A 6 -19.91 0.47 -12.88
N ASP A 7 -20.30 -0.80 -12.73
CA ASP A 7 -21.05 -1.27 -11.56
C ASP A 7 -20.18 -1.53 -10.32
N LEU A 8 -18.85 -1.56 -10.50
CA LEU A 8 -17.88 -1.77 -9.43
C LEU A 8 -17.20 -0.47 -8.95
N CYS A 9 -17.47 0.65 -9.62
CA CYS A 9 -16.84 1.93 -9.32
C CYS A 9 -17.89 3.03 -9.14
N ARG A 10 -17.85 3.68 -7.99
CA ARG A 10 -18.66 4.87 -7.70
C ARG A 10 -17.77 6.11 -7.67
N LEU A 11 -18.05 7.07 -8.54
CA LEU A 11 -17.40 8.37 -8.52
C LEU A 11 -18.18 9.34 -7.61
N VAL A 12 -17.50 9.95 -6.65
CA VAL A 12 -18.08 10.97 -5.75
C VAL A 12 -17.25 12.25 -5.90
N HIS A 13 -17.93 13.36 -6.18
CA HIS A 13 -17.32 14.68 -6.19
C HIS A 13 -17.70 15.43 -4.91
N GLY A 14 -16.69 15.85 -4.12
CA GLY A 14 -16.91 16.55 -2.87
C GLY A 14 -15.63 16.69 -2.05
N ASP A 15 -15.76 17.19 -0.83
CA ASP A 15 -14.67 17.28 0.14
C ASP A 15 -14.37 15.90 0.72
N ALA A 16 -13.13 15.43 0.51
CA ALA A 16 -12.73 14.08 0.89
C ALA A 16 -12.76 13.85 2.40
N ALA A 17 -12.35 14.84 3.20
CA ALA A 17 -12.34 14.70 4.66
C ALA A 17 -13.76 14.55 5.21
N SER A 18 -14.70 15.36 4.71
CA SER A 18 -16.11 15.27 5.08
C SER A 18 -16.75 13.96 4.61
N PHE A 19 -16.41 13.51 3.40
CA PHE A 19 -16.89 12.23 2.88
C PHE A 19 -16.42 11.06 3.75
N LEU A 20 -15.13 10.99 4.06
CA LEU A 20 -14.53 9.92 4.85
C LEU A 20 -15.03 9.91 6.29
N ALA A 21 -15.20 11.08 6.90
CA ALA A 21 -15.72 11.19 8.28
C ALA A 21 -17.16 10.64 8.43
N ASN A 22 -17.93 10.62 7.34
CA ASN A 22 -19.33 10.16 7.34
C ASN A 22 -19.53 8.81 6.61
N TYR A 23 -18.47 8.22 6.07
CA TYR A 23 -18.56 6.94 5.40
C TYR A 23 -18.75 5.80 6.41
N PRO A 24 -19.69 4.87 6.19
CA PRO A 24 -19.98 3.76 7.12
C PRO A 24 -18.94 2.64 6.98
N PHE A 25 -17.72 2.88 7.44
CA PHE A 25 -16.64 1.89 7.41
C PHE A 25 -16.98 0.65 8.24
N ARG A 26 -16.58 -0.53 7.74
CA ARG A 26 -16.71 -1.83 8.42
C ARG A 26 -15.39 -2.29 9.04
N GLY A 27 -14.26 -1.66 8.68
CA GLY A 27 -12.91 -1.97 9.17
C GLY A 27 -12.07 -2.85 8.24
N ASP A 28 -12.66 -3.39 7.17
CA ASP A 28 -11.98 -4.22 6.17
C ASP A 28 -11.56 -3.45 4.90
N GLU A 29 -11.90 -2.18 4.81
CA GLU A 29 -11.58 -1.32 3.68
C GLU A 29 -10.10 -0.89 3.66
N LEU A 30 -9.66 -0.48 2.49
CA LEU A 30 -8.41 0.25 2.28
C LEU A 30 -8.71 1.62 1.68
N VAL A 31 -8.33 2.67 2.39
CA VAL A 31 -8.31 4.04 1.86
C VAL A 31 -6.94 4.30 1.24
N TYR A 32 -6.87 4.50 -0.08
CA TYR A 32 -5.70 5.06 -0.74
C TYR A 32 -5.93 6.54 -0.99
N ALA A 33 -5.09 7.39 -0.42
CA ALA A 33 -5.20 8.84 -0.52
C ALA A 33 -3.98 9.43 -1.23
N ASP A 34 -4.26 10.26 -2.24
CA ASP A 34 -3.27 11.04 -2.98
C ASP A 34 -3.76 12.51 -3.05
N PRO A 35 -3.72 13.24 -1.92
CA PRO A 35 -4.17 14.63 -1.88
C PRO A 35 -3.21 15.54 -2.65
N PRO A 36 -3.65 16.75 -3.06
CA PRO A 36 -2.74 17.79 -3.53
C PRO A 36 -1.62 17.98 -2.51
N TYR A 37 -0.35 17.81 -2.92
CA TYR A 37 0.76 17.86 -1.97
C TYR A 37 0.91 19.26 -1.37
N LEU A 38 1.44 19.36 -0.14
CA LEU A 38 1.70 20.61 0.54
C LEU A 38 2.46 21.61 -0.34
N ALA A 39 2.00 22.88 -0.39
CA ALA A 39 2.58 23.89 -1.22
C ALA A 39 4.07 24.16 -0.92
N GLU A 40 4.47 24.04 0.35
CA GLU A 40 5.84 24.25 0.83
C GLU A 40 6.86 23.21 0.33
N VAL A 41 6.42 22.01 -0.04
CA VAL A 41 7.29 20.93 -0.56
C VAL A 41 7.23 20.78 -2.08
N ARG A 42 6.41 21.58 -2.77
CA ARG A 42 6.29 21.59 -4.23
C ARG A 42 7.22 22.60 -4.89
N ARG A 43 7.64 22.33 -6.11
CA ARG A 43 8.39 23.33 -6.92
C ARG A 43 7.53 24.54 -7.31
N ARG A 44 6.21 24.32 -7.51
CA ARG A 44 5.22 25.37 -7.83
C ARG A 44 4.18 25.39 -6.73
N PRO A 45 3.97 26.53 -6.06
CA PRO A 45 3.06 26.61 -4.92
C PRO A 45 1.59 26.37 -5.30
N LYS A 46 1.17 26.80 -6.51
CA LYS A 46 -0.20 26.60 -7.01
C LYS A 46 -0.18 25.72 -8.24
N VAL A 47 -0.78 24.53 -8.14
CA VAL A 47 -0.86 23.54 -9.22
C VAL A 47 -2.29 23.19 -9.57
N TYR A 48 -3.20 23.15 -8.59
CA TYR A 48 -4.57 22.73 -8.77
C TYR A 48 -5.54 23.90 -8.57
N ARG A 49 -6.73 23.76 -9.15
CA ARG A 49 -7.83 24.73 -8.94
C ARG A 49 -8.27 24.77 -7.47
N HIS A 50 -8.23 23.63 -6.80
CA HIS A 50 -8.57 23.42 -5.40
C HIS A 50 -7.37 22.81 -4.68
N ASP A 51 -6.35 23.63 -4.40
CA ASP A 51 -5.20 23.25 -3.60
C ASP A 51 -5.61 23.19 -2.11
N TYR A 52 -5.01 22.26 -1.38
CA TYR A 52 -5.16 22.17 0.06
C TYR A 52 -4.23 23.17 0.77
N SER A 53 -4.80 23.90 1.72
CA SER A 53 -4.04 24.66 2.71
C SER A 53 -3.43 23.72 3.75
N ARG A 54 -2.50 24.25 4.56
CA ARG A 54 -1.96 23.52 5.71
C ARG A 54 -3.06 23.01 6.65
N ALA A 55 -4.06 23.85 6.95
CA ALA A 55 -5.18 23.48 7.81
C ALA A 55 -6.05 22.35 7.19
N ASP A 56 -6.20 22.34 5.86
CA ASP A 56 -6.90 21.24 5.17
C ASP A 56 -6.16 19.92 5.29
N HIS A 57 -4.82 19.94 5.19
CA HIS A 57 -4.00 18.77 5.44
C HIS A 57 -4.10 18.28 6.89
N GLU A 58 -4.00 19.18 7.87
CA GLU A 58 -4.15 18.83 9.29
C GLU A 58 -5.52 18.19 9.57
N ARG A 59 -6.59 18.76 9.02
CA ARG A 59 -7.94 18.20 9.09
C ARG A 59 -8.04 16.83 8.44
N LEU A 60 -7.49 16.67 7.25
CA LEU A 60 -7.50 15.39 6.53
C LEU A 60 -6.73 14.30 7.29
N LEU A 61 -5.54 14.63 7.81
CA LEU A 61 -4.74 13.69 8.60
C LEU A 61 -5.42 13.31 9.91
N ALA A 62 -6.12 14.24 10.58
CA ALA A 62 -6.92 13.94 11.76
C ALA A 62 -8.05 12.95 11.44
N VAL A 63 -8.73 13.12 10.29
CA VAL A 63 -9.74 12.16 9.83
C VAL A 63 -9.10 10.80 9.57
N PHE A 64 -8.00 10.72 8.82
CA PHE A 64 -7.33 9.44 8.55
C PHE A 64 -6.94 8.69 9.82
N ARG A 65 -6.47 9.40 10.85
CA ARG A 65 -6.12 8.79 12.14
C ARG A 65 -7.33 8.24 12.91
N SER A 66 -8.53 8.73 12.64
CA SER A 66 -9.76 8.26 13.29
C SER A 66 -10.46 7.13 12.55
N LEU A 67 -10.04 6.79 11.32
CA LEU A 67 -10.68 5.75 10.54
C LEU A 67 -10.42 4.36 11.14
N PRO A 68 -11.44 3.47 11.18
CA PRO A 68 -11.30 2.12 11.71
C PRO A 68 -10.69 1.13 10.69
N CYS A 69 -10.20 1.61 9.55
CA CYS A 69 -9.73 0.81 8.44
C CYS A 69 -8.27 1.09 8.09
N ARG A 70 -7.74 0.38 7.10
CA ARG A 70 -6.38 0.59 6.60
C ARG A 70 -6.31 1.85 5.75
N VAL A 71 -5.28 2.65 5.98
CA VAL A 71 -5.02 3.89 5.22
C VAL A 71 -3.62 3.86 4.63
N MET A 72 -3.53 4.15 3.35
CA MET A 72 -2.29 4.39 2.61
C MET A 72 -2.35 5.81 2.04
N LEU A 73 -1.40 6.65 2.44
CA LEU A 73 -1.31 8.05 2.04
C LEU A 73 -0.02 8.30 1.27
N SER A 74 -0.12 8.80 0.03
CA SER A 74 1.03 9.24 -0.76
C SER A 74 1.28 10.74 -0.60
N GLY A 75 2.54 11.15 -0.77
CA GLY A 75 2.91 12.56 -0.70
C GLY A 75 4.41 12.81 -0.74
N TYR A 76 4.78 14.10 -0.59
CA TYR A 76 6.15 14.50 -0.36
C TYR A 76 6.43 14.62 1.13
N ASP A 77 7.67 14.36 1.49
CA ASP A 77 8.14 14.51 2.86
C ASP A 77 7.97 15.94 3.38
N SER A 78 7.45 16.04 4.61
CA SER A 78 7.31 17.31 5.32
C SER A 78 7.41 17.12 6.83
N ALA A 79 7.89 18.15 7.53
CA ALA A 79 7.96 18.15 8.99
C ALA A 79 6.58 17.93 9.64
N MET A 80 5.52 18.45 9.03
CA MET A 80 4.14 18.27 9.50
C MET A 80 3.72 16.81 9.42
N TYR A 81 3.94 16.14 8.28
CA TYR A 81 3.56 14.73 8.09
C TYR A 81 4.37 13.81 9.00
N ARG A 82 5.69 14.06 9.14
CA ARG A 82 6.52 13.31 10.08
C ARG A 82 6.04 13.43 11.53
N SER A 83 5.58 14.60 11.92
CA SER A 83 5.08 14.85 13.28
C SER A 83 3.71 14.21 13.50
N LEU A 84 2.76 14.45 12.59
CA LEU A 84 1.38 14.00 12.75
C LEU A 84 1.19 12.49 12.49
N LEU A 85 2.10 11.86 11.73
CA LEU A 85 2.09 10.44 11.37
C LEU A 85 3.31 9.70 11.92
N SER A 86 3.86 10.15 13.06
CA SER A 86 5.09 9.59 13.65
C SER A 86 4.99 8.12 14.05
N ASP A 87 3.79 7.64 14.31
CA ASP A 87 3.42 6.26 14.62
C ASP A 87 3.07 5.42 13.39
N TRP A 88 2.98 6.03 12.21
CA TRP A 88 2.70 5.33 10.96
C TRP A 88 3.99 4.82 10.32
N ARG A 89 3.89 3.66 9.68
CA ARG A 89 4.98 3.16 8.85
C ARG A 89 5.18 4.08 7.65
N CYS A 90 6.43 4.48 7.42
CA CYS A 90 6.79 5.33 6.30
C CYS A 90 7.76 4.60 5.36
N VAL A 91 7.46 4.62 4.07
CA VAL A 91 8.28 4.05 3.01
C VAL A 91 8.53 5.11 1.95
N SER A 92 9.77 5.25 1.51
CA SER A 92 10.12 6.16 0.41
C SER A 92 10.68 5.40 -0.78
N PHE A 93 10.42 5.92 -1.97
CA PHE A 93 10.92 5.35 -3.23
C PHE A 93 11.15 6.45 -4.28
N ALA A 94 12.05 6.16 -5.21
CA ALA A 94 12.31 7.05 -6.33
C ALA A 94 11.25 6.86 -7.41
N ALA A 95 10.44 7.88 -7.65
CA ALA A 95 9.44 7.92 -8.72
C ALA A 95 9.96 8.73 -9.91
N LYS A 96 9.86 8.16 -11.10
CA LYS A 96 10.22 8.84 -12.35
C LYS A 96 9.06 9.73 -12.78
N THR A 97 9.29 11.02 -12.82
CA THR A 97 8.38 12.00 -13.42
C THR A 97 8.74 12.25 -14.89
N HIS A 98 7.91 12.99 -15.63
CA HIS A 98 8.23 13.35 -17.03
C HIS A 98 9.51 14.17 -17.20
N VAL A 99 9.98 14.82 -16.14
CA VAL A 99 11.11 15.77 -16.17
C VAL A 99 12.28 15.31 -15.32
N ASP A 100 12.05 14.50 -14.28
CA ASP A 100 13.07 14.20 -13.26
C ASP A 100 12.71 12.93 -12.46
N VAL A 101 13.65 12.47 -11.61
CA VAL A 101 13.38 11.46 -10.58
C VAL A 101 13.14 12.19 -9.26
N ARG A 102 12.02 11.88 -8.61
CA ARG A 102 11.66 12.44 -7.31
C ARG A 102 11.51 11.37 -6.26
N GLN A 103 11.87 11.72 -5.05
CA GLN A 103 11.58 10.90 -3.89
C GLN A 103 10.11 11.10 -3.51
N GLU A 104 9.35 10.02 -3.56
CA GLU A 104 7.96 9.94 -3.11
C GLU A 104 7.89 9.15 -1.80
N TRP A 105 6.89 9.47 -1.00
CA TRP A 105 6.72 8.89 0.32
C TRP A 105 5.31 8.32 0.46
N VAL A 106 5.21 7.19 1.15
CA VAL A 106 3.93 6.57 1.47
C VAL A 106 3.89 6.28 2.97
N TRP A 107 2.84 6.75 3.62
CA TRP A 107 2.54 6.48 5.03
C TRP A 107 1.41 5.46 5.13
N LEU A 108 1.57 4.52 6.04
CA LEU A 108 0.66 3.39 6.24
C LEU A 108 0.35 3.26 7.73
N ASN A 109 -0.93 3.17 8.11
CA ASN A 109 -1.35 2.89 9.49
C ASN A 109 -1.39 1.39 9.79
N PHE A 110 -0.81 0.55 8.92
CA PHE A 110 -0.79 -0.91 9.04
C PHE A 110 0.56 -1.49 8.60
N ASP A 111 0.86 -2.69 9.09
CA ASP A 111 2.03 -3.44 8.67
C ASP A 111 1.82 -4.15 7.33
N PRO A 112 2.89 -4.39 6.55
CA PRO A 112 2.78 -5.14 5.32
C PRO A 112 2.25 -6.54 5.60
N PRO A 113 1.39 -7.09 4.72
CA PRO A 113 0.87 -8.44 4.89
C PRO A 113 2.00 -9.47 4.79
N ALA A 114 1.94 -10.49 5.64
CA ALA A 114 2.86 -11.63 5.56
C ALA A 114 2.61 -12.48 4.29
N ILE A 115 1.37 -12.48 3.81
CA ILE A 115 0.95 -13.17 2.58
C ILE A 115 0.50 -12.13 1.57
N LEU A 116 1.17 -12.08 0.42
CA LEU A 116 0.79 -11.19 -0.68
C LEU A 116 -0.29 -11.84 -1.54
N HIS A 117 -1.29 -11.07 -1.95
CA HIS A 117 -2.27 -11.50 -2.96
C HIS A 117 -1.59 -11.83 -4.29
N ASP A 118 -0.62 -11.02 -4.71
CA ASP A 118 0.22 -11.26 -5.89
C ASP A 118 1.70 -11.20 -5.51
N ALA A 119 2.36 -12.35 -5.55
CA ALA A 119 3.78 -12.48 -5.26
C ALA A 119 4.70 -12.16 -6.46
N SER A 120 4.16 -11.78 -7.63
CA SER A 120 4.95 -11.51 -8.85
C SER A 120 5.89 -10.31 -8.68
N HIS A 121 5.57 -9.40 -7.75
CA HIS A 121 6.35 -8.21 -7.42
C HIS A 121 7.33 -8.38 -6.24
N LEU A 122 7.49 -9.60 -5.71
CA LEU A 122 8.48 -9.90 -4.66
C LEU A 122 9.90 -9.58 -5.15
N GLY A 123 10.57 -8.65 -4.45
CA GLY A 123 11.92 -8.18 -4.76
C GLY A 123 11.96 -6.71 -5.17
N ALA A 124 12.96 -5.98 -4.66
CA ALA A 124 13.11 -4.54 -4.87
C ALA A 124 13.49 -4.18 -6.32
N THR A 125 14.28 -5.02 -6.99
CA THR A 125 14.76 -4.79 -8.36
C THR A 125 14.22 -5.82 -9.33
N PHE A 126 14.23 -5.50 -10.62
CA PHE A 126 13.88 -6.46 -11.68
C PHE A 126 14.73 -7.74 -11.59
N ARG A 127 16.05 -7.59 -11.38
CA ARG A 127 16.96 -8.74 -11.26
C ARG A 127 16.62 -9.61 -10.05
N GLU A 128 16.31 -9.01 -8.94
CA GLU A 128 15.90 -9.73 -7.73
C GLU A 128 14.58 -10.47 -7.94
N ARG A 129 13.57 -9.83 -8.51
CA ARG A 129 12.29 -10.47 -8.86
C ARG A 129 12.49 -11.68 -9.76
N GLN A 130 13.33 -11.58 -10.79
CA GLN A 130 13.66 -12.72 -11.65
C GLN A 130 14.37 -13.85 -10.90
N THR A 131 15.27 -13.52 -9.98
CA THR A 131 15.97 -14.49 -9.14
C THR A 131 15.00 -15.24 -8.23
N ILE A 132 14.09 -14.52 -7.56
CA ILE A 132 13.04 -15.09 -6.70
C ILE A 132 12.13 -16.00 -7.52
N LYS A 133 11.63 -15.51 -8.66
CA LYS A 133 10.78 -16.32 -9.58
C LYS A 133 11.43 -17.63 -10.00
N ARG A 134 12.71 -17.59 -10.39
CA ARG A 134 13.47 -18.79 -10.77
C ARG A 134 13.67 -19.74 -9.58
N ARG A 135 13.89 -19.22 -8.38
CA ARG A 135 14.00 -20.01 -7.15
C ARG A 135 12.70 -20.74 -6.85
N HIS A 136 11.56 -20.03 -6.90
CA HIS A 136 10.24 -20.64 -6.69
C HIS A 136 9.93 -21.72 -7.73
N ALA A 137 10.18 -21.45 -9.01
CA ALA A 137 9.98 -22.43 -10.08
C ALA A 137 10.79 -23.71 -9.87
N ARG A 138 12.06 -23.58 -9.45
CA ARG A 138 12.90 -24.75 -9.12
C ARG A 138 12.39 -25.55 -7.93
N MET A 139 11.84 -24.87 -6.90
CA MET A 139 11.24 -25.56 -5.76
C MET A 139 10.00 -26.34 -6.20
N VAL A 140 9.10 -25.71 -6.95
CA VAL A 140 7.89 -26.37 -7.49
C VAL A 140 8.28 -27.58 -8.36
N ASP A 141 9.24 -27.43 -9.27
CA ASP A 141 9.74 -28.51 -10.11
C ASP A 141 10.34 -29.67 -9.27
N ARG A 142 11.10 -29.36 -8.22
CA ARG A 142 11.60 -30.38 -7.30
C ARG A 142 10.47 -31.14 -6.61
N PHE A 143 9.45 -30.44 -6.09
CA PHE A 143 8.27 -31.06 -5.48
C PHE A 143 7.48 -31.93 -6.46
N SER A 144 7.35 -31.50 -7.72
CA SER A 144 6.62 -32.25 -8.74
C SER A 144 7.27 -33.61 -9.09
N ARG A 145 8.58 -33.71 -8.89
CA ARG A 145 9.36 -34.95 -9.17
C ARG A 145 9.45 -35.91 -7.97
N MET A 146 9.00 -35.48 -6.76
CA MET A 146 9.00 -36.35 -5.59
C MET A 146 7.90 -37.39 -5.70
N ASP A 147 8.17 -38.55 -5.06
CA ASP A 147 7.11 -39.51 -4.78
C ASP A 147 5.94 -38.85 -4.05
N PRO A 148 4.68 -39.19 -4.35
CA PRO A 148 3.52 -38.55 -3.71
C PRO A 148 3.51 -38.64 -2.18
N VAL A 149 3.96 -39.77 -1.61
CA VAL A 149 4.00 -39.96 -0.15
C VAL A 149 5.09 -39.06 0.47
N GLU A 150 6.29 -39.05 -0.10
CA GLU A 150 7.40 -38.20 0.31
C GLU A 150 7.01 -36.70 0.24
N ARG A 151 6.43 -36.29 -0.87
CA ARG A 151 5.96 -34.91 -1.08
C ARG A 151 4.94 -34.49 -0.02
N ASN A 152 3.95 -35.34 0.29
CA ASN A 152 2.95 -35.05 1.28
C ASN A 152 3.55 -34.96 2.68
N GLN A 153 4.55 -35.79 2.99
CA GLN A 153 5.27 -35.71 4.26
C GLN A 153 6.03 -34.38 4.38
N VAL A 154 6.74 -33.93 3.34
CA VAL A 154 7.43 -32.62 3.36
C VAL A 154 6.45 -31.47 3.50
N LEU A 155 5.30 -31.51 2.81
CA LEU A 155 4.27 -30.48 2.95
C LEU A 155 3.69 -30.43 4.37
N SER A 156 3.48 -31.60 5.02
CA SER A 156 3.07 -31.64 6.41
C SER A 156 4.11 -31.00 7.33
N MET A 157 5.37 -31.37 7.19
CA MET A 157 6.46 -30.79 7.98
C MET A 157 6.57 -29.27 7.82
N LEU A 158 6.43 -28.75 6.60
CA LEU A 158 6.44 -27.31 6.34
C LEU A 158 5.23 -26.62 6.97
N ASN A 159 4.05 -27.23 6.90
CA ASN A 159 2.84 -26.69 7.54
C ASN A 159 2.99 -26.68 9.06
N ASP A 160 3.51 -27.73 9.67
CA ASP A 160 3.74 -27.82 11.12
C ASP A 160 4.74 -26.76 11.59
N GLN A 161 5.80 -26.53 10.81
CA GLN A 161 6.85 -25.59 11.16
C GLN A 161 6.48 -24.13 10.89
N TYR A 162 5.70 -23.85 9.84
CA TYR A 162 5.46 -22.49 9.35
C TYR A 162 3.96 -22.12 9.18
N GLY A 163 3.05 -23.11 9.17
CA GLY A 163 1.64 -22.88 8.88
C GLY A 163 0.88 -22.07 9.94
N ASN A 164 1.30 -22.14 11.20
CA ASN A 164 0.64 -21.45 12.33
C ASN A 164 1.07 -19.99 12.54
N ARG A 165 1.84 -19.40 11.63
CA ARG A 165 2.28 -18.00 11.77
C ARG A 165 1.39 -16.97 11.09
N THR A 166 0.26 -17.39 10.54
CA THR A 166 -0.68 -16.50 9.81
C THR A 166 -1.91 -16.08 10.59
N GLY A 167 -2.00 -16.42 11.87
CA GLY A 167 -3.09 -16.04 12.78
C GLY A 167 -2.60 -15.14 13.91
N GLY A 168 -2.30 -13.88 13.62
CA GLY A 168 -2.28 -12.80 14.61
C GLY A 168 -3.60 -12.01 14.51
N PRO A 169 -4.10 -11.46 15.63
CA PRO A 169 -5.37 -10.75 15.70
C PRO A 169 -5.40 -9.51 14.83
#